data_828561655887723f5c3463b065af17eb
#
_entry.id   828561655887723f5c3463b065af17eb
#
_cell.length_a   1.000
_cell.length_b   1.000
_cell.length_c   1.000
_cell.angle_alpha   90.00
_cell.angle_beta   90.00
_cell.angle_gamma   90.00
#
_symmetry.space_group_name_H-M   'P 1'
#
loop_
_entity.id
_entity.type
_entity.pdbx_description
1 polymer ?
#
loop_
_entity_poly.entity_id
_entity_poly.type
_entity_poly.pdbx_seq_one_letter_code
_entity_poly.pdbx_strand_id
1 'polypeptide(L)'
;KTGRLLLHVQSQTPASTRDVLAEAVLKRPKDSVRVLVGDIGGGFGQKTNLYPEDGIVAYAATKLNKKIRWRGDRTNEFVGGTHGRDLTSTASFALDEKGKVLAYRVKSIGCTGAYSSGAANIIPLVLGPFVQTGVYDLPLVHFEVKSVMTHTAPVGAYRGAGRPEAVFIVERLFDAAARKIGMDPRAIRKANYIKPAQLPYTNAAGQVYDSGAFAHMLDRAVKLADWDGF
;
A
#
# COMPACT_ATOMS: atom_id res chain seq x y z
N LYS A 1 -35.71 -16.10 14.60
CA LYS A 1 -34.96 -16.43 13.37
C LYS A 1 -35.27 -15.32 12.37
N THR A 2 -34.27 -14.49 12.00
CA THR A 2 -34.51 -13.26 11.23
C THR A 2 -34.59 -13.49 9.71
N GLY A 3 -34.46 -14.73 9.22
CA GLY A 3 -34.37 -15.04 7.78
C GLY A 3 -33.10 -14.57 7.07
N ARG A 4 -32.19 -13.87 7.79
CA ARG A 4 -30.95 -13.37 7.23
C ARG A 4 -29.92 -14.47 7.05
N LEU A 5 -29.14 -14.38 5.97
CA LEU A 5 -27.91 -15.15 5.85
C LEU A 5 -26.89 -14.63 6.85
N LEU A 6 -26.34 -15.49 7.67
CA LEU A 6 -25.33 -15.15 8.66
C LEU A 6 -23.97 -15.68 8.19
N LEU A 7 -23.01 -14.79 7.94
CA LEU A 7 -21.62 -15.12 7.60
C LEU A 7 -20.71 -14.78 8.77
N HIS A 8 -20.01 -15.79 9.30
CA HIS A 8 -18.88 -15.62 10.22
C HIS A 8 -17.59 -15.67 9.40
N VAL A 9 -16.83 -14.60 9.42
CA VAL A 9 -15.63 -14.45 8.59
C VAL A 9 -14.56 -13.62 9.32
N GLN A 10 -13.31 -13.82 8.95
CA GLN A 10 -12.22 -12.94 9.39
C GLN A 10 -12.07 -11.78 8.40
N SER A 11 -12.55 -10.60 8.75
CA SER A 11 -12.52 -9.42 7.89
C SER A 11 -12.14 -8.16 8.64
N GLN A 12 -11.35 -7.29 8.00
CA GLN A 12 -11.06 -5.92 8.47
C GLN A 12 -12.18 -4.94 8.09
N THR A 13 -13.05 -5.31 7.17
CA THR A 13 -14.07 -4.46 6.55
C THR A 13 -15.44 -5.15 6.50
N PRO A 14 -16.04 -5.52 7.65
CA PRO A 14 -17.26 -6.33 7.67
C PRO A 14 -18.44 -5.68 6.94
N ALA A 15 -18.55 -4.37 6.94
CA ALA A 15 -19.61 -3.66 6.21
C ALA A 15 -19.44 -3.80 4.69
N SER A 16 -18.22 -3.59 4.17
CA SER A 16 -17.91 -3.77 2.76
C SER A 16 -18.06 -5.23 2.33
N THR A 17 -17.61 -6.18 3.17
CA THR A 17 -17.80 -7.62 2.96
C THR A 17 -19.29 -7.96 2.79
N ARG A 18 -20.16 -7.43 3.68
CA ARG A 18 -21.61 -7.59 3.58
C ARG A 18 -22.14 -7.06 2.25
N ASP A 19 -21.76 -5.83 1.91
CA ASP A 19 -22.32 -5.13 0.75
C ASP A 19 -21.93 -5.83 -0.55
N VAL A 20 -20.65 -6.16 -0.72
CA VAL A 20 -20.15 -6.89 -1.89
C VAL A 20 -20.76 -8.29 -1.96
N LEU A 21 -20.82 -9.02 -0.85
CA LEU A 21 -21.44 -10.36 -0.80
C LEU A 21 -22.92 -10.31 -1.20
N ALA A 22 -23.68 -9.39 -0.64
CA ALA A 22 -25.11 -9.28 -0.91
C ALA A 22 -25.39 -8.87 -2.36
N GLU A 23 -24.83 -7.73 -2.78
CA GLU A 23 -25.19 -7.09 -4.05
C GLU A 23 -24.46 -7.69 -5.25
N ALA A 24 -23.13 -7.89 -5.14
CA ALA A 24 -22.34 -8.36 -6.26
C ALA A 24 -22.40 -9.89 -6.44
N VAL A 25 -22.39 -10.65 -5.34
CA VAL A 25 -22.31 -12.12 -5.39
C VAL A 25 -23.70 -12.78 -5.36
N LEU A 26 -24.50 -12.48 -4.34
CA LEU A 26 -25.77 -13.15 -4.09
C LEU A 26 -26.98 -12.48 -4.76
N LYS A 27 -26.79 -11.27 -5.31
CA LYS A 27 -27.85 -10.47 -5.98
C LYS A 27 -29.09 -10.29 -5.11
N ARG A 28 -28.90 -9.85 -3.87
CA ARG A 28 -29.95 -9.67 -2.87
C ARG A 28 -29.73 -8.40 -2.02
N PRO A 29 -30.76 -7.88 -1.33
CA PRO A 29 -30.62 -6.68 -0.49
C PRO A 29 -29.59 -6.84 0.63
N LYS A 30 -28.87 -5.78 0.97
CA LYS A 30 -27.83 -5.76 2.02
C LYS A 30 -28.34 -6.19 3.38
N ASP A 31 -29.57 -5.82 3.74
CA ASP A 31 -30.21 -6.15 5.01
C ASP A 31 -30.55 -7.65 5.15
N SER A 32 -30.55 -8.40 4.02
CA SER A 32 -30.73 -9.85 4.02
C SER A 32 -29.47 -10.63 4.42
N VAL A 33 -28.32 -9.95 4.57
CA VAL A 33 -27.06 -10.54 5.00
C VAL A 33 -26.57 -9.87 6.28
N ARG A 34 -26.04 -10.68 7.19
CA ARG A 34 -25.35 -10.22 8.39
C ARG A 34 -23.95 -10.82 8.44
N VAL A 35 -22.94 -9.98 8.52
CA VAL A 35 -21.53 -10.38 8.69
C VAL A 35 -21.14 -10.22 10.14
N LEU A 36 -20.56 -11.25 10.72
CA LEU A 36 -20.00 -11.26 12.07
C LEU A 36 -18.50 -11.53 12.01
N VAL A 37 -17.75 -10.71 12.71
CA VAL A 37 -16.31 -10.83 12.87
C VAL A 37 -16.01 -10.95 14.35
N GLY A 38 -15.33 -12.01 14.73
CA GLY A 38 -14.80 -12.21 16.07
C GLY A 38 -13.33 -11.77 16.13
N ASP A 39 -12.54 -12.47 16.95
CA ASP A 39 -11.10 -12.26 17.04
C ASP A 39 -10.41 -12.70 15.73
N ILE A 40 -9.67 -11.81 15.09
CA ILE A 40 -9.14 -12.06 13.75
C ILE A 40 -7.62 -12.29 13.69
N GLY A 41 -6.90 -12.20 14.80
CA GLY A 41 -5.46 -12.47 14.86
C GLY A 41 -4.60 -11.59 13.92
N GLY A 42 -5.10 -10.41 13.57
CA GLY A 42 -4.48 -9.50 12.61
C GLY A 42 -4.99 -9.70 11.18
N GLY A 43 -4.81 -8.69 10.32
CA GLY A 43 -5.24 -8.71 8.91
C GLY A 43 -4.23 -8.09 7.97
N PHE A 44 -3.54 -7.02 8.41
CA PHE A 44 -2.45 -6.32 7.71
C PHE A 44 -2.78 -5.89 6.27
N GLY A 45 -4.08 -5.73 5.95
CA GLY A 45 -4.59 -5.42 4.61
C GLY A 45 -5.13 -6.63 3.86
N GLN A 46 -4.61 -7.83 4.07
CA GLN A 46 -5.05 -9.04 3.37
C GLN A 46 -6.53 -9.35 3.62
N LYS A 47 -7.05 -9.11 4.82
CA LYS A 47 -8.44 -9.37 5.20
C LYS A 47 -9.41 -8.21 4.87
N THR A 48 -9.06 -7.34 3.92
CA THR A 48 -9.96 -6.29 3.42
C THR A 48 -10.83 -6.75 2.23
N ASN A 49 -10.44 -7.82 1.57
CA ASN A 49 -11.14 -8.34 0.40
C ASN A 49 -12.20 -9.37 0.79
N LEU A 50 -13.24 -9.50 -0.05
CA LEU A 50 -14.09 -10.70 -0.10
C LEU A 50 -13.37 -11.73 -0.98
N TYR A 51 -13.07 -12.89 -0.42
CA TYR A 51 -12.43 -13.97 -1.16
C TYR A 51 -13.46 -14.87 -1.87
N PRO A 52 -13.07 -15.60 -2.92
CA PRO A 52 -13.96 -16.54 -3.61
C PRO A 52 -14.61 -17.55 -2.66
N GLU A 53 -13.87 -18.04 -1.69
CA GLU A 53 -14.34 -19.00 -0.69
C GLU A 53 -15.50 -18.45 0.14
N ASP A 54 -15.45 -17.16 0.52
CA ASP A 54 -16.54 -16.53 1.27
C ASP A 54 -17.84 -16.52 0.46
N GLY A 55 -17.72 -16.20 -0.84
CA GLY A 55 -18.84 -16.23 -1.79
C GLY A 55 -19.39 -17.63 -1.99
N ILE A 56 -18.52 -18.62 -2.19
CA ILE A 56 -18.91 -20.03 -2.41
C ILE A 56 -19.63 -20.59 -1.19
N VAL A 57 -19.10 -20.37 0.01
CA VAL A 57 -19.69 -20.84 1.28
C VAL A 57 -21.07 -20.21 1.49
N ALA A 58 -21.19 -18.90 1.25
CA ALA A 58 -22.45 -18.18 1.40
C ALA A 58 -23.50 -18.65 0.37
N TYR A 59 -23.10 -18.83 -0.89
CA TYR A 59 -23.97 -19.36 -1.95
C TYR A 59 -24.45 -20.79 -1.66
N ALA A 60 -23.51 -21.67 -1.28
CA ALA A 60 -23.81 -23.06 -0.94
C ALA A 60 -24.76 -23.17 0.25
N ALA A 61 -24.52 -22.35 1.31
CA ALA A 61 -25.42 -22.30 2.46
C ALA A 61 -26.84 -21.90 2.09
N THR A 62 -26.99 -20.95 1.18
CA THR A 62 -28.28 -20.49 0.66
C THR A 62 -28.96 -21.57 -0.17
N LYS A 63 -28.25 -22.21 -1.10
CA LYS A 63 -28.79 -23.24 -1.99
C LYS A 63 -29.19 -24.51 -1.28
N LEU A 64 -28.36 -24.94 -0.34
CA LEU A 64 -28.58 -26.20 0.39
C LEU A 64 -29.46 -26.04 1.64
N ASN A 65 -29.72 -24.80 2.03
CA ASN A 65 -30.40 -24.43 3.27
C ASN A 65 -29.73 -25.15 4.51
N LYS A 66 -28.39 -25.15 4.52
CA LYS A 66 -27.59 -25.81 5.54
C LYS A 66 -26.47 -24.87 6.05
N LYS A 67 -25.97 -25.16 7.26
CA LYS A 67 -24.74 -24.54 7.74
C LYS A 67 -23.56 -25.13 6.98
N ILE A 68 -22.79 -24.27 6.34
CA ILE A 68 -21.58 -24.63 5.59
C ILE A 68 -20.39 -23.98 6.28
N ARG A 69 -19.27 -24.70 6.32
CA ARG A 69 -18.01 -24.22 6.86
C ARG A 69 -16.87 -24.54 5.90
N TRP A 70 -16.01 -23.58 5.68
CA TRP A 70 -14.72 -23.75 5.03
C TRP A 70 -13.60 -23.33 5.99
N ARG A 71 -12.45 -23.97 5.88
CA ARG A 71 -11.25 -23.61 6.59
C ARG A 71 -10.07 -23.85 5.66
N GLY A 72 -9.36 -22.75 5.31
CA GLY A 72 -8.12 -22.82 4.58
C GLY A 72 -6.99 -23.41 5.43
N ASP A 73 -6.11 -24.11 4.78
CA ASP A 73 -4.81 -24.48 5.34
C ASP A 73 -3.74 -23.46 4.90
N ARG A 74 -2.51 -23.63 5.33
CA ARG A 74 -1.41 -22.72 5.00
C ARG A 74 -1.12 -22.69 3.50
N THR A 75 -1.21 -23.81 2.81
CA THR A 75 -1.00 -23.88 1.36
C THR A 75 -2.07 -23.10 0.61
N ASN A 76 -3.34 -23.26 0.99
CA ASN A 76 -4.43 -22.46 0.42
C ASN A 76 -4.17 -20.94 0.57
N GLU A 77 -3.70 -20.50 1.74
CA GLU A 77 -3.40 -19.10 2.00
C GLU A 77 -2.24 -18.57 1.13
N PHE A 78 -1.19 -19.36 0.91
CA PHE A 78 -0.07 -18.95 0.05
C PHE A 78 -0.43 -18.93 -1.45
N VAL A 79 -1.31 -19.81 -1.89
CA VAL A 79 -1.70 -19.92 -3.31
C VAL A 79 -2.83 -18.96 -3.66
N GLY A 80 -3.82 -18.80 -2.78
CA GLY A 80 -5.04 -18.03 -3.04
C GLY A 80 -5.11 -16.66 -2.40
N GLY A 81 -4.33 -16.42 -1.33
CA GLY A 81 -4.32 -15.14 -0.62
C GLY A 81 -3.69 -14.01 -1.44
N THR A 82 -4.19 -12.79 -1.28
CA THR A 82 -3.58 -11.63 -1.91
C THR A 82 -2.24 -11.30 -1.24
N HIS A 83 -1.26 -10.90 -2.06
CA HIS A 83 0.01 -10.39 -1.55
C HIS A 83 0.31 -8.98 -2.10
N GLY A 84 1.29 -8.29 -1.55
CA GLY A 84 1.66 -6.94 -1.95
C GLY A 84 3.06 -6.86 -2.54
N ARG A 85 3.49 -5.62 -2.88
CA ARG A 85 4.87 -5.27 -3.20
C ARG A 85 5.43 -5.80 -4.53
N ASP A 86 4.60 -6.23 -5.45
CA ASP A 86 5.06 -6.67 -6.76
C ASP A 86 5.11 -5.47 -7.72
N LEU A 87 6.22 -4.74 -7.64
CA LEU A 87 6.48 -3.51 -8.39
C LEU A 87 7.92 -3.47 -8.88
N THR A 88 8.11 -3.34 -10.19
CA THR A 88 9.42 -3.08 -10.80
C THR A 88 9.48 -1.60 -11.19
N SER A 89 10.52 -0.90 -10.70
CA SER A 89 10.64 0.55 -10.89
C SER A 89 12.00 0.97 -11.40
N THR A 90 12.01 1.95 -12.31
CA THR A 90 13.19 2.72 -12.71
C THR A 90 13.00 4.16 -12.25
N ALA A 91 13.97 4.67 -11.48
CA ALA A 91 13.92 6.02 -10.93
C ALA A 91 15.17 6.83 -11.26
N SER A 92 15.03 8.14 -11.40
CA SER A 92 16.14 9.05 -11.64
C SER A 92 15.91 10.42 -11.00
N PHE A 93 17.03 11.03 -10.53
CA PHE A 93 17.09 12.43 -10.13
C PHE A 93 17.87 13.25 -11.17
N ALA A 94 17.46 14.50 -11.38
CA ALA A 94 18.33 15.55 -11.83
C ALA A 94 18.78 16.35 -10.61
N LEU A 95 20.09 16.55 -10.47
CA LEU A 95 20.71 17.22 -9.32
C LEU A 95 21.50 18.43 -9.80
N ASP A 96 21.56 19.48 -8.96
CA ASP A 96 22.58 20.51 -9.10
C ASP A 96 23.92 20.05 -8.46
N GLU A 97 24.96 20.89 -8.60
CA GLU A 97 26.30 20.64 -8.06
C GLU A 97 26.35 20.52 -6.53
N LYS A 98 25.33 21.05 -5.84
CA LYS A 98 25.19 21.01 -4.37
C LYS A 98 24.34 19.85 -3.87
N GLY A 99 23.91 18.97 -4.78
CA GLY A 99 23.07 17.81 -4.44
C GLY A 99 21.59 18.16 -4.21
N LYS A 100 21.12 19.37 -4.59
CA LYS A 100 19.71 19.69 -4.57
C LYS A 100 19.02 19.00 -5.74
N VAL A 101 17.92 18.32 -5.48
CA VAL A 101 17.11 17.67 -6.50
C VAL A 101 16.29 18.72 -7.25
N LEU A 102 16.49 18.77 -8.57
CA LEU A 102 15.78 19.65 -9.50
C LEU A 102 14.57 18.96 -10.11
N ALA A 103 14.67 17.65 -10.36
CA ALA A 103 13.58 16.86 -10.89
C ALA A 103 13.68 15.40 -10.43
N TYR A 104 12.52 14.75 -10.28
CA TYR A 104 12.36 13.35 -9.90
C TYR A 104 11.46 12.62 -10.88
N ARG A 105 11.94 11.54 -11.46
CA ARG A 105 11.17 10.70 -12.38
C ARG A 105 11.15 9.26 -11.89
N VAL A 106 9.96 8.65 -11.90
CA VAL A 106 9.76 7.22 -11.64
C VAL A 106 8.89 6.62 -12.73
N LYS A 107 9.33 5.48 -13.27
CA LYS A 107 8.54 4.63 -14.14
C LYS A 107 8.42 3.26 -13.50
N SER A 108 7.20 2.78 -13.33
CA SER A 108 6.91 1.54 -12.63
C SER A 108 6.01 0.63 -13.46
N ILE A 109 6.26 -0.69 -13.34
CA ILE A 109 5.35 -1.73 -13.78
C ILE A 109 4.85 -2.42 -12.52
N GLY A 110 3.54 -2.32 -12.25
CA GLY A 110 2.87 -2.94 -11.12
C GLY A 110 2.11 -4.19 -11.56
N CYS A 111 2.36 -5.29 -10.88
CA CYS A 111 1.61 -6.52 -11.08
C CYS A 111 0.25 -6.43 -10.38
N THR A 112 -0.81 -6.95 -11.02
CA THR A 112 -2.15 -7.10 -10.43
C THR A 112 -2.51 -8.54 -10.12
N GLY A 113 -1.71 -9.49 -10.56
CA GLY A 113 -2.01 -10.91 -10.49
C GLY A 113 -2.90 -11.38 -11.65
N ALA A 114 -3.42 -12.60 -11.55
CA ALA A 114 -4.24 -13.23 -12.60
C ALA A 114 -5.63 -12.58 -12.75
N TYR A 115 -6.08 -11.88 -11.71
CA TYR A 115 -7.31 -11.08 -11.72
C TYR A 115 -7.18 -9.91 -10.73
N SER A 116 -7.87 -8.81 -11.01
CA SER A 116 -7.86 -7.65 -10.12
C SER A 116 -8.66 -7.94 -8.86
N SER A 117 -8.03 -7.82 -7.71
CA SER A 117 -8.69 -7.83 -6.41
C SER A 117 -8.74 -6.42 -5.81
N GLY A 118 -9.84 -6.03 -5.19
CA GLY A 118 -10.04 -4.82 -4.38
C GLY A 118 -9.07 -3.66 -4.66
N ALA A 119 -8.00 -3.59 -3.88
CA ALA A 119 -7.02 -2.49 -3.93
C ALA A 119 -5.85 -2.71 -4.92
N ALA A 120 -5.85 -3.77 -5.72
CA ALA A 120 -4.72 -4.16 -6.57
C ALA A 120 -4.21 -3.01 -7.46
N ASN A 121 -5.12 -2.30 -8.11
CA ASN A 121 -4.77 -1.20 -9.01
C ASN A 121 -4.60 0.15 -8.29
N ILE A 122 -5.39 0.39 -7.23
CA ILE A 122 -5.35 1.67 -6.49
C ILE A 122 -3.99 1.90 -5.83
N ILE A 123 -3.36 0.83 -5.32
CA ILE A 123 -2.08 0.94 -4.61
C ILE A 123 -0.97 1.45 -5.54
N PRO A 124 -0.64 0.78 -6.66
CA PRO A 124 0.43 1.24 -7.53
C PRO A 124 0.07 2.50 -8.33
N LEU A 125 -1.20 2.69 -8.70
CA LEU A 125 -1.61 3.81 -9.57
C LEU A 125 -1.86 5.11 -8.80
N VAL A 126 -2.25 5.04 -7.52
CA VAL A 126 -2.67 6.22 -6.74
C VAL A 126 -1.90 6.32 -5.44
N LEU A 127 -2.01 5.33 -4.54
CA LEU A 127 -1.49 5.45 -3.17
C LEU A 127 0.04 5.55 -3.11
N GLY A 128 0.75 4.82 -3.95
CA GLY A 128 2.21 4.91 -4.07
C GLY A 128 2.65 6.27 -4.61
N PRO A 129 2.22 6.67 -5.82
CA PRO A 129 2.56 7.97 -6.40
C PRO A 129 2.21 9.16 -5.52
N PHE A 130 1.09 9.13 -4.80
CA PHE A 130 0.67 10.21 -3.91
C PHE A 130 1.69 10.53 -2.79
N VAL A 131 2.43 9.53 -2.31
CA VAL A 131 3.44 9.68 -1.26
C VAL A 131 4.88 9.51 -1.76
N GLN A 132 5.09 9.47 -3.07
CA GLN A 132 6.35 9.13 -3.71
C GLN A 132 7.47 10.12 -3.41
N THR A 133 7.14 11.38 -3.08
CA THR A 133 8.13 12.40 -2.72
C THR A 133 8.66 12.27 -1.30
N GLY A 134 8.04 11.43 -0.46
CA GLY A 134 8.40 11.33 0.96
C GLY A 134 8.33 12.69 1.65
N VAL A 135 9.32 13.00 2.45
CA VAL A 135 9.44 14.26 3.22
C VAL A 135 10.36 15.28 2.53
N TYR A 136 10.55 15.12 1.23
CA TYR A 136 11.49 15.93 0.46
C TYR A 136 10.78 17.01 -0.36
N ASP A 137 11.43 18.17 -0.45
CA ASP A 137 11.06 19.29 -1.30
C ASP A 137 11.57 19.01 -2.74
N LEU A 138 10.73 18.34 -3.52
CA LEU A 138 11.01 17.92 -4.90
C LEU A 138 10.11 18.73 -5.84
N PRO A 139 10.66 19.77 -6.51
CA PRO A 139 9.85 20.77 -7.20
C PRO A 139 9.20 20.25 -8.49
N LEU A 140 9.85 19.33 -9.17
CA LEU A 140 9.35 18.73 -10.43
C LEU A 140 9.34 17.21 -10.31
N VAL A 141 8.17 16.60 -10.52
CA VAL A 141 8.00 15.16 -10.47
C VAL A 141 7.30 14.62 -11.72
N HIS A 142 7.71 13.45 -12.16
CA HIS A 142 7.01 12.71 -13.21
C HIS A 142 6.88 11.24 -12.77
N PHE A 143 5.64 10.77 -12.63
CA PHE A 143 5.33 9.40 -12.27
C PHE A 143 4.53 8.73 -13.39
N GLU A 144 5.07 7.61 -13.90
CA GLU A 144 4.42 6.75 -14.87
C GLU A 144 4.27 5.37 -14.27
N VAL A 145 3.05 4.85 -14.20
CA VAL A 145 2.77 3.50 -13.71
C VAL A 145 1.95 2.74 -14.74
N LYS A 146 2.41 1.53 -15.07
CA LYS A 146 1.65 0.57 -15.88
C LYS A 146 1.25 -0.60 -15.01
N SER A 147 -0.05 -0.87 -14.92
CA SER A 147 -0.58 -2.04 -14.23
C SER A 147 -0.72 -3.18 -15.23
N VAL A 148 -0.19 -4.36 -14.90
CA VAL A 148 -0.18 -5.51 -15.81
C VAL A 148 -0.76 -6.74 -15.12
N MET A 149 -1.48 -7.57 -15.90
CA MET A 149 -1.94 -8.87 -15.45
C MET A 149 -0.80 -9.87 -15.53
N THR A 150 -0.75 -10.79 -14.57
CA THR A 150 0.30 -11.83 -14.49
C THR A 150 -0.30 -13.15 -14.05
N HIS A 151 0.45 -14.24 -14.17
CA HIS A 151 0.02 -15.59 -13.77
C HIS A 151 0.28 -15.88 -12.27
N THR A 152 0.27 -14.84 -11.44
CA THR A 152 0.46 -14.95 -9.99
C THR A 152 -0.87 -14.83 -9.24
N ALA A 153 -0.87 -15.14 -7.94
CA ALA A 153 -1.99 -14.80 -7.07
C ALA A 153 -2.27 -13.29 -7.15
N PRO A 154 -3.50 -12.83 -6.87
CA PRO A 154 -3.85 -11.42 -6.95
C PRO A 154 -3.01 -10.57 -6.02
N VAL A 155 -2.62 -9.39 -6.48
CA VAL A 155 -1.99 -8.38 -5.63
C VAL A 155 -3.08 -7.59 -4.92
N GLY A 156 -2.88 -7.28 -3.65
CA GLY A 156 -3.82 -6.55 -2.83
C GLY A 156 -3.14 -5.67 -1.79
N ALA A 157 -3.93 -5.21 -0.85
CA ALA A 157 -3.42 -4.38 0.23
C ALA A 157 -2.52 -5.19 1.17
N TYR A 158 -1.29 -4.70 1.38
CA TYR A 158 -0.43 -5.13 2.47
C TYR A 158 0.10 -3.91 3.22
N ARG A 159 0.29 -4.05 4.50
CA ARG A 159 0.71 -3.03 5.48
C ARG A 159 1.54 -1.88 4.88
N GLY A 160 0.99 -0.67 4.90
CA GLY A 160 1.57 0.53 4.25
C GLY A 160 1.04 0.81 2.83
N ALA A 161 0.52 -0.19 2.09
CA ALA A 161 -0.26 -0.02 0.85
C ALA A 161 0.34 1.00 -0.13
N GLY A 162 1.52 0.72 -0.69
CA GLY A 162 2.25 1.59 -1.62
C GLY A 162 3.26 2.53 -0.96
N ARG A 163 3.12 2.82 0.33
CA ARG A 163 4.06 3.70 1.05
C ARG A 163 5.45 3.09 1.23
N PRO A 164 5.59 1.80 1.61
CA PRO A 164 6.92 1.18 1.68
C PRO A 164 7.64 1.16 0.34
N GLU A 165 6.93 0.91 -0.75
CA GLU A 165 7.49 0.92 -2.11
C GLU A 165 7.96 2.32 -2.49
N ALA A 166 7.15 3.34 -2.23
CA ALA A 166 7.49 4.73 -2.49
C ALA A 166 8.73 5.18 -1.70
N VAL A 167 8.76 4.89 -0.40
CA VAL A 167 9.89 5.21 0.47
C VAL A 167 11.15 4.45 0.03
N PHE A 168 11.03 3.17 -0.27
CA PHE A 168 12.16 2.37 -0.77
C PHE A 168 12.79 3.00 -2.02
N ILE A 169 11.98 3.39 -3.00
CA ILE A 169 12.47 3.96 -4.26
C ILE A 169 13.20 5.28 -4.02
N VAL A 170 12.59 6.22 -3.30
CA VAL A 170 13.18 7.55 -3.10
C VAL A 170 14.43 7.50 -2.22
N GLU A 171 14.43 6.70 -1.15
CA GLU A 171 15.58 6.57 -0.25
C GLU A 171 16.77 5.87 -0.91
N ARG A 172 16.52 4.79 -1.66
CA ARG A 172 17.57 4.12 -2.46
C ARG A 172 18.17 5.05 -3.51
N LEU A 173 17.34 5.93 -4.09
CA LEU A 173 17.82 6.87 -5.08
C LEU A 173 18.68 7.97 -4.45
N PHE A 174 18.35 8.46 -3.23
CA PHE A 174 19.21 9.36 -2.47
C PHE A 174 20.55 8.71 -2.13
N ASP A 175 20.59 7.44 -1.73
CA ASP A 175 21.83 6.73 -1.49
C ASP A 175 22.69 6.59 -2.75
N ALA A 176 22.06 6.29 -3.89
CA ALA A 176 22.77 6.19 -5.16
C ALA A 176 23.30 7.55 -5.62
N ALA A 177 22.52 8.62 -5.45
CA ALA A 177 22.91 9.98 -5.75
C ALA A 177 24.09 10.43 -4.89
N ALA A 178 24.02 10.22 -3.57
CA ALA A 178 25.09 10.56 -2.62
C ALA A 178 26.43 9.91 -3.02
N ARG A 179 26.40 8.60 -3.32
CA ARG A 179 27.58 7.88 -3.80
C ARG A 179 28.12 8.43 -5.11
N LYS A 180 27.24 8.76 -6.05
CA LYS A 180 27.64 9.25 -7.38
C LYS A 180 28.34 10.61 -7.33
N ILE A 181 27.90 11.50 -6.45
CA ILE A 181 28.48 12.87 -6.32
C ILE A 181 29.49 13.00 -5.18
N GLY A 182 29.80 11.90 -4.46
CA GLY A 182 30.75 11.91 -3.34
C GLY A 182 30.26 12.68 -2.11
N MET A 183 28.94 12.78 -1.89
CA MET A 183 28.34 13.49 -0.76
C MET A 183 27.92 12.52 0.35
N ASP A 184 28.00 12.97 1.61
CA ASP A 184 27.45 12.24 2.75
C ASP A 184 25.95 11.99 2.56
N PRO A 185 25.44 10.74 2.78
CA PRO A 185 24.03 10.41 2.61
C PRO A 185 23.08 11.22 3.50
N ARG A 186 23.55 11.68 4.66
CA ARG A 186 22.80 12.55 5.58
C ARG A 186 22.73 13.97 5.03
N ALA A 187 23.85 14.45 4.48
CA ALA A 187 23.96 15.80 3.95
C ALA A 187 23.04 16.01 2.73
N ILE A 188 23.03 15.08 1.78
CA ILE A 188 22.14 15.18 0.60
C ILE A 188 20.66 15.16 1.00
N ARG A 189 20.27 14.36 2.00
CA ARG A 189 18.90 14.36 2.53
C ARG A 189 18.53 15.68 3.17
N LYS A 190 19.40 16.22 4.03
CA LYS A 190 19.19 17.53 4.68
C LYS A 190 19.05 18.67 3.68
N ALA A 191 19.82 18.65 2.59
CA ALA A 191 19.71 19.65 1.52
C ALA A 191 18.33 19.63 0.83
N ASN A 192 17.63 18.51 0.89
CA ASN A 192 16.38 18.29 0.17
C ASN A 192 15.13 18.15 1.06
N TYR A 193 15.23 18.13 2.38
CA TYR A 193 14.06 18.08 3.24
C TYR A 193 13.19 19.33 3.11
N ILE A 194 11.87 19.14 3.23
CA ILE A 194 10.91 20.21 3.51
C ILE A 194 11.33 20.87 4.84
N LYS A 195 11.52 22.18 4.82
CA LYS A 195 11.95 22.95 5.99
C LYS A 195 10.76 23.37 6.84
N PRO A 196 10.89 23.51 8.18
CA PRO A 196 9.80 24.00 9.03
C PRO A 196 9.21 25.34 8.57
N ALA A 197 10.03 26.23 8.03
CA ALA A 197 9.59 27.54 7.52
C ALA A 197 8.74 27.46 6.24
N GLN A 198 8.69 26.31 5.56
CA GLN A 198 7.87 26.11 4.37
C GLN A 198 6.46 25.57 4.71
N LEU A 199 6.24 25.21 5.98
CA LEU A 199 4.95 24.61 6.40
C LEU A 199 3.86 25.70 6.57
N PRO A 200 2.60 25.43 6.17
CA PRO A 200 2.16 24.22 5.48
C PRO A 200 2.71 24.12 4.04
N TYR A 201 3.25 22.97 3.69
CA TYR A 201 3.88 22.71 2.39
C TYR A 201 3.01 21.75 1.56
N THR A 202 2.72 22.13 0.32
CA THR A 202 2.03 21.25 -0.63
C THR A 202 3.06 20.67 -1.60
N ASN A 203 3.20 19.32 -1.61
CA ASN A 203 4.11 18.67 -2.53
C ASN A 203 3.57 18.67 -3.98
N ALA A 204 4.42 18.30 -4.93
CA ALA A 204 4.05 18.25 -6.35
C ALA A 204 2.95 17.21 -6.68
N ALA A 205 2.63 16.29 -5.78
CA ALA A 205 1.52 15.33 -5.88
C ALA A 205 0.22 15.83 -5.22
N GLY A 206 0.21 17.06 -4.68
CA GLY A 206 -0.96 17.69 -4.05
C GLY A 206 -1.18 17.33 -2.57
N GLN A 207 -0.22 16.66 -1.92
CA GLN A 207 -0.32 16.34 -0.50
C GLN A 207 0.18 17.51 0.35
N VAL A 208 -0.59 17.85 1.39
CA VAL A 208 -0.25 18.91 2.34
C VAL A 208 0.45 18.34 3.56
N TYR A 209 1.58 18.95 3.92
CA TYR A 209 2.32 18.72 5.16
C TYR A 209 2.07 19.93 6.06
N ASP A 210 1.44 19.73 7.20
CA ASP A 210 1.08 20.79 8.17
C ASP A 210 2.13 20.97 9.27
N SER A 211 2.95 19.95 9.48
CA SER A 211 3.94 19.91 10.55
C SER A 211 5.15 19.04 10.14
N GLY A 212 6.29 19.28 10.79
CA GLY A 212 7.49 18.46 10.61
C GLY A 212 8.79 19.21 10.88
N ALA A 213 9.78 18.50 11.44
CA ALA A 213 11.15 18.97 11.66
C ALA A 213 12.13 17.87 11.21
N PHE A 214 12.08 17.53 9.92
CA PHE A 214 12.70 16.32 9.36
C PHE A 214 14.22 16.25 9.56
N ALA A 215 14.93 17.36 9.37
CA ALA A 215 16.37 17.42 9.62
C ALA A 215 16.70 17.17 11.09
N HIS A 216 15.94 17.76 12.01
CA HIS A 216 16.11 17.54 13.45
C HIS A 216 15.88 16.08 13.85
N MET A 217 14.86 15.45 13.27
CA MET A 217 14.60 14.01 13.52
C MET A 217 15.75 13.13 13.04
N LEU A 218 16.33 13.43 11.87
CA LEU A 218 17.52 12.73 11.39
C LEU A 218 18.69 12.90 12.36
N ASP A 219 18.96 14.13 12.83
CA ASP A 219 20.07 14.40 13.76
C ASP A 219 19.91 13.63 15.08
N ARG A 220 18.69 13.57 15.61
CA ARG A 220 18.40 12.75 16.79
C ARG A 220 18.63 11.26 16.54
N ALA A 221 18.17 10.74 15.40
CA ALA A 221 18.36 9.33 15.03
C ALA A 221 19.85 8.98 14.89
N VAL A 222 20.63 9.81 14.22
CA VAL A 222 22.10 9.68 14.07
C VAL A 222 22.79 9.62 15.44
N LYS A 223 22.42 10.54 16.35
CA LYS A 223 22.96 10.55 17.71
C LYS A 223 22.58 9.32 18.52
N LEU A 224 21.31 8.88 18.44
CA LEU A 224 20.84 7.70 19.18
C LEU A 224 21.46 6.40 18.67
N ALA A 225 21.76 6.33 17.38
CA ALA A 225 22.36 5.17 16.74
C ALA A 225 23.89 5.14 16.90
N ASP A 226 24.50 6.18 17.50
CA ASP A 226 25.97 6.35 17.54
C ASP A 226 26.62 6.14 16.16
N TRP A 227 26.01 6.78 15.15
CA TRP A 227 26.37 6.56 13.74
C TRP A 227 27.85 6.75 13.41
N ASP A 228 28.50 7.70 14.06
CA ASP A 228 29.90 8.02 13.81
C ASP A 228 30.86 7.09 14.60
N GLY A 229 30.34 6.35 15.61
CA GLY A 229 31.08 5.36 16.40
C GLY A 229 30.91 3.92 15.91
N PHE A 230 30.03 3.70 14.94
CA PHE A 230 29.74 2.39 14.33
C PHE A 230 30.67 2.13 13.11
#